data_f83524a673679242b318b4d096c71890
#
_entry.id   f83524a673679242b318b4d096c71890
#
_cell.length_a   1.000
_cell.length_b   1.000
_cell.length_c   1.000
_cell.angle_alpha   90.00
_cell.angle_beta   90.00
_cell.angle_gamma   90.00
#
_symmetry.space_group_name_H-M   'P 1'
#
loop_
_entity.id
_entity.type
_entity.pdbx_description
1 polymer ?
#
loop_
_entity_poly.entity_id
_entity_poly.type
_entity_poly.pdbx_seq_one_letter_code
_entity_poly.pdbx_strand_id
1 'polypeptide(L)'
;EQARTALDAWVREVIDWHFDPATGCPFWLDRAKTLGWDPRREITGFGDLRRFGDFEDEWLRGGPVHRWVPRGLAGRPVFVFETGGTTGIPKTRINCEDFRVDYELFSLTLPDEHFPKGSNWLMLGPSGPRRLRLAVEHLAQHRGGICFCVDLDPRWVIKLIKKGWNEHLHAYKDHVIDQAL
;
A
#
# COMPACT_ATOMS: atom_id res chain seq x y z
N GLU A 1 28.64 3.05 8.29
CA GLU A 1 29.24 2.44 7.07
C GLU A 1 28.54 1.12 6.72
N GLN A 2 28.41 0.17 7.66
CA GLN A 2 27.75 -1.13 7.42
C GLN A 2 26.31 -1.00 6.90
N ALA A 3 25.50 -0.11 7.50
CA ALA A 3 24.10 0.10 7.10
C ALA A 3 24.01 0.62 5.63
N ARG A 4 24.93 1.49 5.23
CA ARG A 4 24.98 1.99 3.86
C ARG A 4 25.35 0.89 2.87
N THR A 5 26.34 0.10 3.19
CA THR A 5 26.76 -1.05 2.36
C THR A 5 25.62 -2.05 2.19
N ALA A 6 24.88 -2.35 3.29
CA ALA A 6 23.73 -3.22 3.24
C ALA A 6 22.58 -2.62 2.38
N LEU A 7 22.33 -1.32 2.50
CA LEU A 7 21.34 -0.62 1.67
C LEU A 7 21.71 -0.65 0.19
N ASP A 8 22.98 -0.37 -0.15
CA ASP A 8 23.45 -0.39 -1.54
C ASP A 8 23.37 -1.80 -2.13
N ALA A 9 23.68 -2.84 -1.35
CA ALA A 9 23.53 -4.24 -1.76
C ALA A 9 22.05 -4.59 -2.02
N TRP A 10 21.16 -4.18 -1.12
CA TRP A 10 19.72 -4.36 -1.27
C TRP A 10 19.17 -3.65 -2.51
N VAL A 11 19.59 -2.41 -2.75
CA VAL A 11 19.18 -1.67 -3.96
C VAL A 11 19.60 -2.40 -5.23
N ARG A 12 20.81 -2.94 -5.30
CA ARG A 12 21.26 -3.73 -6.47
C ARG A 12 20.38 -4.96 -6.68
N GLU A 13 20.11 -5.71 -5.63
CA GLU A 13 19.24 -6.89 -5.69
C GLU A 13 17.84 -6.53 -6.22
N VAL A 14 17.24 -5.46 -5.69
CA VAL A 14 15.92 -4.97 -6.12
C VAL A 14 15.93 -4.52 -7.58
N ILE A 15 16.97 -3.80 -8.02
CA ILE A 15 17.11 -3.35 -9.39
C ILE A 15 17.29 -4.54 -10.34
N ASP A 16 18.18 -5.46 -10.00
CA ASP A 16 18.38 -6.68 -10.80
C ASP A 16 17.08 -7.44 -10.96
N TRP A 17 16.33 -7.62 -9.90
CA TRP A 17 15.07 -8.35 -9.92
C TRP A 17 13.98 -7.63 -10.71
N HIS A 18 13.82 -6.31 -10.53
CA HIS A 18 12.76 -5.54 -11.20
C HIS A 18 13.02 -5.26 -12.68
N PHE A 19 14.27 -5.26 -13.10
CA PHE A 19 14.66 -5.03 -14.50
C PHE A 19 15.08 -6.31 -15.23
N ASP A 20 15.01 -7.48 -14.59
CA ASP A 20 15.16 -8.75 -15.27
C ASP A 20 13.87 -9.10 -16.03
N PRO A 21 13.96 -9.46 -17.34
CA PRO A 21 12.79 -9.83 -18.14
C PRO A 21 11.96 -11.00 -17.57
N ALA A 22 12.58 -11.88 -16.79
CA ALA A 22 11.89 -13.02 -16.19
C ALA A 22 11.11 -12.66 -14.91
N THR A 23 11.56 -11.67 -14.14
CA THR A 23 11.02 -11.37 -12.81
C THR A 23 10.37 -10.01 -12.72
N GLY A 24 10.82 -9.03 -13.50
CA GLY A 24 10.37 -7.64 -13.43
C GLY A 24 8.91 -7.42 -13.82
N CYS A 25 8.34 -6.31 -13.39
CA CYS A 25 6.99 -5.95 -13.80
C CYS A 25 6.98 -5.29 -15.20
N PRO A 26 5.92 -5.48 -15.98
CA PRO A 26 5.81 -4.92 -17.33
C PRO A 26 6.09 -3.40 -17.38
N PHE A 27 5.60 -2.64 -16.41
CA PHE A 27 5.80 -1.20 -16.37
C PHE A 27 7.29 -0.81 -16.34
N TRP A 28 8.07 -1.38 -15.44
CA TRP A 28 9.50 -1.05 -15.32
C TRP A 28 10.32 -1.58 -16.48
N LEU A 29 9.97 -2.74 -17.03
CA LEU A 29 10.61 -3.29 -18.22
C LEU A 29 10.38 -2.40 -19.46
N ASP A 30 9.18 -1.85 -19.61
CA ASP A 30 8.89 -0.91 -20.70
C ASP A 30 9.54 0.45 -20.46
N ARG A 31 9.56 0.94 -19.21
CA ARG A 31 10.26 2.18 -18.85
C ARG A 31 11.76 2.09 -19.14
N ALA A 32 12.39 0.96 -18.84
CA ALA A 32 13.82 0.75 -19.11
C ALA A 32 14.19 1.01 -20.59
N LYS A 33 13.31 0.66 -21.52
CA LYS A 33 13.52 0.89 -22.95
C LYS A 33 13.64 2.37 -23.33
N THR A 34 13.12 3.27 -22.50
CA THR A 34 13.09 4.72 -22.73
C THR A 34 14.17 5.50 -21.98
N LEU A 35 14.92 4.85 -21.09
CA LEU A 35 15.92 5.53 -20.26
C LEU A 35 17.19 5.92 -21.00
N GLY A 36 17.52 5.22 -22.09
CA GLY A 36 18.79 5.42 -22.82
C GLY A 36 20.04 4.87 -22.09
N TRP A 37 19.84 4.18 -20.96
CA TRP A 37 20.88 3.52 -20.16
C TRP A 37 20.31 2.25 -19.50
N ASP A 38 21.19 1.34 -19.06
CA ASP A 38 20.79 0.06 -18.48
C ASP A 38 20.77 0.13 -16.93
N PRO A 39 19.57 0.06 -16.29
CA PRO A 39 19.48 0.12 -14.84
C PRO A 39 20.31 -0.93 -14.10
N ARG A 40 20.39 -2.15 -14.63
CA ARG A 40 21.11 -3.25 -13.99
C ARG A 40 22.62 -3.07 -13.98
N ARG A 41 23.14 -2.26 -14.90
CA ARG A 41 24.59 -1.97 -15.01
C ARG A 41 24.97 -0.71 -14.26
N GLU A 42 24.09 0.29 -14.26
CA GLU A 42 24.45 1.65 -13.88
C GLU A 42 23.95 2.07 -12.50
N ILE A 43 23.01 1.30 -11.90
CA ILE A 43 22.60 1.50 -10.50
C ILE A 43 23.46 0.57 -9.63
N THR A 44 24.38 1.17 -8.90
CA THR A 44 25.32 0.45 -8.02
C THR A 44 24.96 0.60 -6.53
N GLY A 45 24.07 1.52 -6.19
CA GLY A 45 23.62 1.76 -4.84
C GLY A 45 22.49 2.79 -4.75
N PHE A 46 22.10 3.10 -3.53
CA PHE A 46 20.96 3.98 -3.23
C PHE A 46 21.09 5.38 -3.87
N GLY A 47 22.29 5.94 -3.85
CA GLY A 47 22.56 7.27 -4.43
C GLY A 47 22.29 7.38 -5.93
N ASP A 48 22.36 6.27 -6.65
CA ASP A 48 22.16 6.24 -8.10
C ASP A 48 20.68 6.24 -8.49
N LEU A 49 19.77 5.93 -7.56
CA LEU A 49 18.31 5.89 -7.82
C LEU A 49 17.77 7.22 -8.36
N ARG A 50 18.40 8.35 -8.02
CA ARG A 50 18.07 9.68 -8.56
C ARG A 50 18.17 9.77 -10.09
N ARG A 51 18.88 8.86 -10.74
CA ARG A 51 19.01 8.81 -12.21
C ARG A 51 17.69 8.46 -12.91
N PHE A 52 16.75 7.81 -12.19
CA PHE A 52 15.40 7.55 -12.71
C PHE A 52 14.56 8.82 -12.83
N GLY A 53 14.97 9.94 -12.19
CA GLY A 53 14.16 11.13 -12.04
C GLY A 53 13.03 10.94 -11.03
N ASP A 54 12.08 11.87 -11.02
CA ASP A 54 10.94 11.81 -10.12
C ASP A 54 9.90 10.80 -10.60
N PHE A 55 9.26 10.14 -9.63
CA PHE A 55 8.15 9.25 -9.92
C PHE A 55 6.89 10.06 -10.21
N GLU A 56 6.29 9.85 -11.37
CA GLU A 56 5.05 10.53 -11.75
C GLU A 56 3.84 9.81 -11.15
N ASP A 57 3.17 10.45 -10.23
CA ASP A 57 1.97 9.94 -9.56
C ASP A 57 0.85 9.51 -10.53
N GLU A 58 0.79 10.15 -11.70
CA GLU A 58 -0.20 9.85 -12.73
C GLU A 58 -0.02 8.45 -13.33
N TRP A 59 1.18 7.86 -13.27
CA TRP A 59 1.39 6.48 -13.70
C TRP A 59 0.56 5.47 -12.91
N LEU A 60 0.16 5.81 -11.68
CA LEU A 60 -0.69 4.97 -10.83
C LEU A 60 -2.18 5.12 -11.12
N ARG A 61 -2.58 6.04 -12.01
CA ARG A 61 -3.97 6.28 -12.35
C ARG A 61 -4.35 5.56 -13.65
N GLY A 62 -5.47 4.84 -13.60
CA GLY A 62 -5.97 4.12 -14.77
C GLY A 62 -5.02 3.05 -15.30
N GLY A 63 -5.35 2.50 -16.46
CA GLY A 63 -4.60 1.46 -17.14
C GLY A 63 -4.73 0.08 -16.46
N PRO A 64 -4.20 -0.96 -17.09
CA PRO A 64 -4.30 -2.31 -16.56
C PRO A 64 -3.43 -2.46 -15.32
N VAL A 65 -4.04 -2.84 -14.19
CA VAL A 65 -3.35 -2.98 -12.89
C VAL A 65 -2.23 -4.01 -12.94
N HIS A 66 -2.41 -5.07 -13.72
CA HIS A 66 -1.42 -6.15 -13.84
C HIS A 66 -0.07 -5.70 -14.43
N ARG A 67 0.01 -4.52 -15.05
CA ARG A 67 1.31 -3.95 -15.48
C ARG A 67 2.28 -3.72 -14.32
N TRP A 68 1.74 -3.61 -13.11
CA TRP A 68 2.51 -3.43 -11.88
C TRP A 68 2.85 -4.75 -11.18
N VAL A 69 2.27 -5.88 -11.62
CA VAL A 69 2.52 -7.19 -11.03
C VAL A 69 3.83 -7.75 -11.60
N PRO A 70 4.85 -7.97 -10.77
CA PRO A 70 6.09 -8.57 -11.22
C PRO A 70 5.88 -10.00 -11.74
N ARG A 71 6.55 -10.33 -12.84
CA ARG A 71 6.49 -11.68 -13.44
C ARG A 71 6.96 -12.75 -12.46
N GLY A 72 7.99 -12.43 -11.67
CA GLY A 72 8.50 -13.33 -10.63
C GLY A 72 7.53 -13.62 -9.48
N LEU A 73 6.40 -12.88 -9.40
CA LEU A 73 5.31 -13.12 -8.45
C LEU A 73 4.05 -13.65 -9.13
N ALA A 74 4.13 -14.08 -10.38
CA ALA A 74 2.99 -14.66 -11.08
C ALA A 74 2.43 -15.87 -10.31
N GLY A 75 1.11 -15.93 -10.19
CA GLY A 75 0.42 -16.98 -9.43
C GLY A 75 0.29 -16.74 -7.92
N ARG A 76 0.93 -15.69 -7.36
CA ARG A 76 0.67 -15.28 -5.98
C ARG A 76 -0.61 -14.44 -5.87
N PRO A 77 -1.31 -14.47 -4.74
CA PRO A 77 -2.43 -13.56 -4.48
C PRO A 77 -1.97 -12.10 -4.58
N VAL A 78 -2.73 -11.29 -5.30
CA VAL A 78 -2.46 -9.86 -5.48
C VAL A 78 -3.65 -9.09 -4.93
N PHE A 79 -3.37 -8.15 -4.04
CA PHE A 79 -4.34 -7.22 -3.50
C PHE A 79 -4.24 -5.88 -4.23
N VAL A 80 -5.40 -5.32 -4.58
CA VAL A 80 -5.47 -4.01 -5.23
C VAL A 80 -5.98 -2.99 -4.22
N PHE A 81 -5.16 -1.98 -3.96
CA PHE A 81 -5.52 -0.87 -3.08
C PHE A 81 -5.60 0.43 -3.84
N GLU A 82 -6.50 1.30 -3.41
CA GLU A 82 -6.74 2.58 -4.04
C GLU A 82 -6.71 3.73 -3.04
N THR A 83 -6.27 4.89 -3.50
CA THR A 83 -6.35 6.14 -2.74
C THR A 83 -7.78 6.71 -2.74
N GLY A 84 -8.02 7.77 -1.95
CA GLY A 84 -9.33 8.41 -1.81
C GLY A 84 -9.91 9.01 -3.10
N GLY A 85 -9.08 9.30 -4.10
CA GLY A 85 -9.53 9.95 -5.32
C GLY A 85 -9.96 11.41 -5.13
N THR A 86 -9.40 12.11 -4.14
CA THR A 86 -9.74 13.51 -3.86
C THR A 86 -9.35 14.48 -4.97
N THR A 87 -8.32 14.13 -5.72
CA THR A 87 -7.74 14.94 -6.80
C THR A 87 -8.01 14.37 -8.19
N GLY A 88 -8.93 13.42 -8.33
CA GLY A 88 -9.27 12.78 -9.60
C GLY A 88 -9.47 11.28 -9.48
N ILE A 89 -9.16 10.53 -10.54
CA ILE A 89 -9.22 9.06 -10.52
C ILE A 89 -8.30 8.53 -9.41
N PRO A 90 -8.76 7.60 -8.56
CA PRO A 90 -7.92 7.03 -7.52
C PRO A 90 -6.63 6.45 -8.08
N LYS A 91 -5.52 6.67 -7.36
CA LYS A 91 -4.28 5.96 -7.64
C LYS A 91 -4.42 4.53 -7.17
N THR A 92 -3.99 3.60 -8.00
CA THR A 92 -4.06 2.16 -7.72
C THR A 92 -2.68 1.62 -7.41
N ARG A 93 -2.58 0.81 -6.36
CA ARG A 93 -1.35 0.09 -6.01
C ARG A 93 -1.66 -1.38 -5.83
N ILE A 94 -0.74 -2.22 -6.25
CA ILE A 94 -0.77 -3.65 -5.93
C ILE A 94 0.07 -3.90 -4.67
N ASN A 95 -0.36 -4.84 -3.86
CA ASN A 95 0.43 -5.48 -2.82
C ASN A 95 0.31 -7.00 -2.94
N CYS A 96 1.32 -7.72 -2.54
CA CYS A 96 1.22 -9.17 -2.31
C CYS A 96 0.97 -9.38 -0.82
N GLU A 97 1.98 -9.77 -0.06
CA GLU A 97 1.84 -10.01 1.39
C GLU A 97 2.67 -9.03 2.24
N ASP A 98 3.30 -8.07 1.59
CA ASP A 98 4.17 -7.07 2.21
C ASP A 98 3.50 -6.32 3.37
N PHE A 99 2.20 -6.00 3.26
CA PHE A 99 1.47 -5.34 4.34
C PHE A 99 1.37 -6.20 5.61
N ARG A 100 1.42 -7.53 5.50
CA ARG A 100 1.43 -8.42 6.67
C ARG A 100 2.76 -8.32 7.40
N VAL A 101 3.86 -8.46 6.67
CA VAL A 101 5.21 -8.33 7.22
C VAL A 101 5.41 -6.98 7.89
N ASP A 102 5.00 -5.89 7.25
CA ASP A 102 5.06 -4.53 7.80
C ASP A 102 4.38 -4.45 9.17
N TYR A 103 3.18 -5.01 9.30
CA TYR A 103 2.41 -4.93 10.55
C TYR A 103 2.82 -5.95 11.60
N GLU A 104 3.40 -7.07 11.22
CA GLU A 104 4.08 -7.99 12.16
C GLU A 104 5.29 -7.30 12.80
N LEU A 105 6.12 -6.62 12.01
CA LEU A 105 7.23 -5.81 12.51
C LEU A 105 6.73 -4.64 13.37
N PHE A 106 5.67 -3.96 12.94
CA PHE A 106 5.04 -2.90 13.73
C PHE A 106 4.52 -3.41 15.07
N SER A 107 3.99 -4.64 15.14
CA SER A 107 3.55 -5.26 16.38
C SER A 107 4.64 -5.30 17.47
N LEU A 108 5.91 -5.41 17.06
CA LEU A 108 7.05 -5.42 18.00
C LEU A 108 7.27 -4.06 18.69
N THR A 109 6.75 -2.99 18.12
CA THR A 109 6.85 -1.63 18.67
C THR A 109 5.69 -1.25 19.58
N LEU A 110 4.63 -2.06 19.61
CA LEU A 110 3.43 -1.80 20.42
C LEU A 110 3.64 -2.34 21.85
N PRO A 111 3.59 -1.47 22.88
CA PRO A 111 3.72 -1.91 24.26
C PRO A 111 2.49 -2.73 24.68
N ASP A 112 2.73 -3.88 25.28
CA ASP A 112 1.65 -4.78 25.74
C ASP A 112 0.77 -4.17 26.83
N GLU A 113 1.25 -3.13 27.53
CA GLU A 113 0.47 -2.36 28.51
C GLU A 113 -0.73 -1.65 27.87
N HIS A 114 -0.56 -1.09 26.67
CA HIS A 114 -1.60 -0.34 25.99
C HIS A 114 -2.30 -1.16 24.89
N PHE A 115 -1.61 -2.17 24.39
CA PHE A 115 -2.09 -3.07 23.33
C PHE A 115 -1.90 -4.54 23.75
N PRO A 116 -2.64 -5.02 24.77
CA PRO A 116 -2.44 -6.37 25.28
C PRO A 116 -2.65 -7.43 24.20
N LYS A 117 -1.82 -8.48 24.23
CA LYS A 117 -2.02 -9.64 23.35
C LYS A 117 -3.35 -10.31 23.67
N GLY A 118 -4.04 -10.82 22.66
CA GLY A 118 -5.35 -11.46 22.80
C GLY A 118 -6.53 -10.49 22.93
N SER A 119 -6.30 -9.18 22.95
CA SER A 119 -7.38 -8.19 23.02
C SER A 119 -8.12 -8.07 21.70
N ASN A 120 -9.42 -7.80 21.78
CA ASN A 120 -10.22 -7.45 20.62
C ASN A 120 -9.96 -6.01 20.18
N TRP A 121 -10.02 -5.80 18.89
CA TRP A 121 -9.77 -4.52 18.24
C TRP A 121 -11.02 -4.04 17.52
N LEU A 122 -11.27 -2.74 17.58
CA LEU A 122 -12.30 -2.08 16.77
C LEU A 122 -11.61 -1.10 15.81
N MET A 123 -11.73 -1.35 14.51
CA MET A 123 -11.21 -0.46 13.49
C MET A 123 -12.29 0.53 13.05
N LEU A 124 -12.15 1.79 13.46
CA LEU A 124 -12.93 2.94 13.02
C LEU A 124 -12.22 3.61 11.82
N GLY A 125 -12.21 2.95 10.68
CA GLY A 125 -11.46 3.42 9.51
C GLY A 125 -12.06 2.95 8.18
N PRO A 126 -11.48 3.39 7.05
CA PRO A 126 -11.98 3.05 5.72
C PRO A 126 -12.04 1.55 5.48
N SER A 127 -13.23 1.03 5.15
CA SER A 127 -13.48 -0.40 4.90
C SER A 127 -13.35 -0.83 3.43
N GLY A 128 -13.31 0.15 2.48
CA GLY A 128 -13.24 -0.12 1.05
C GLY A 128 -11.88 -0.67 0.56
N PRO A 129 -11.50 -0.44 -0.69
CA PRO A 129 -10.26 -0.99 -1.28
C PRO A 129 -9.01 -0.32 -0.68
N ARG A 130 -8.85 -0.41 0.62
CA ARG A 130 -7.81 0.22 1.44
C ARG A 130 -6.92 -0.82 2.09
N ARG A 131 -5.63 -0.63 1.94
CA ARG A 131 -4.60 -1.46 2.60
C ARG A 131 -4.78 -1.49 4.12
N LEU A 132 -5.17 -0.36 4.71
CA LEU A 132 -5.24 -0.20 6.16
C LEU A 132 -6.16 -1.21 6.83
N ARG A 133 -7.35 -1.48 6.27
CA ARG A 133 -8.28 -2.46 6.84
C ARG A 133 -7.62 -3.84 6.98
N LEU A 134 -7.10 -4.38 5.88
CA LEU A 134 -6.48 -5.71 5.89
C LEU A 134 -5.25 -5.77 6.78
N ALA A 135 -4.48 -4.68 6.84
CA ALA A 135 -3.30 -4.60 7.67
C ALA A 135 -3.63 -4.58 9.18
N VAL A 136 -4.66 -3.83 9.59
CA VAL A 136 -5.12 -3.78 10.99
C VAL A 136 -5.77 -5.11 11.39
N GLU A 137 -6.57 -5.70 10.53
CA GLU A 137 -7.16 -7.02 10.75
C GLU A 137 -6.08 -8.08 10.97
N HIS A 138 -5.06 -8.09 10.08
CA HIS A 138 -3.90 -8.98 10.23
C HIS A 138 -3.14 -8.71 11.53
N LEU A 139 -2.90 -7.44 11.89
CA LEU A 139 -2.23 -7.07 13.13
C LEU A 139 -2.96 -7.59 14.36
N ALA A 140 -4.29 -7.42 14.42
CA ALA A 140 -5.09 -7.92 15.53
C ALA A 140 -5.00 -9.45 15.64
N GLN A 141 -5.13 -10.16 14.53
CA GLN A 141 -5.00 -11.62 14.48
C GLN A 141 -3.58 -12.08 14.86
N HIS A 142 -2.55 -11.41 14.37
CA HIS A 142 -1.14 -11.69 14.71
C HIS A 142 -0.89 -11.54 16.21
N ARG A 143 -1.58 -10.62 16.87
CA ARG A 143 -1.51 -10.44 18.34
C ARG A 143 -2.48 -11.34 19.12
N GLY A 144 -3.18 -12.25 18.44
CA GLY A 144 -4.08 -13.24 19.06
C GLY A 144 -5.47 -12.70 19.39
N GLY A 145 -5.85 -11.53 18.86
CA GLY A 145 -7.17 -10.92 19.05
C GLY A 145 -8.09 -11.06 17.83
N ILE A 146 -9.29 -10.52 17.96
CA ILE A 146 -10.29 -10.42 16.88
C ILE A 146 -10.42 -8.95 16.48
N CYS A 147 -10.49 -8.67 15.18
CA CYS A 147 -10.72 -7.34 14.65
C CYS A 147 -12.17 -7.19 14.18
N PHE A 148 -12.86 -6.23 14.76
CA PHE A 148 -14.17 -5.76 14.31
C PHE A 148 -13.97 -4.51 13.45
N CYS A 149 -14.69 -4.40 12.35
CA CYS A 149 -14.60 -3.26 11.45
C CYS A 149 -15.97 -2.65 11.24
N VAL A 150 -16.03 -1.33 11.17
CA VAL A 150 -17.22 -0.60 10.72
C VAL A 150 -17.14 -0.32 9.22
N ASP A 151 -18.29 -0.17 8.58
CA ASP A 151 -18.34 0.27 7.18
C ASP A 151 -18.23 1.79 7.10
N LEU A 152 -17.06 2.26 6.68
CA LEU A 152 -16.77 3.67 6.47
C LEU A 152 -16.25 3.89 5.04
N ASP A 153 -17.03 4.64 4.24
CA ASP A 153 -16.63 5.07 2.90
C ASP A 153 -16.22 6.56 2.88
N PRO A 154 -14.90 6.86 2.90
CA PRO A 154 -14.42 8.23 2.84
C PRO A 154 -14.76 8.94 1.52
N ARG A 155 -14.97 8.19 0.42
CA ARG A 155 -15.35 8.80 -0.87
C ARG A 155 -16.77 9.36 -0.80
N TRP A 156 -17.65 8.66 -0.11
CA TRP A 156 -19.00 9.15 0.13
C TRP A 156 -19.00 10.37 1.04
N VAL A 157 -18.25 10.34 2.13
CA VAL A 157 -18.06 11.50 3.03
C VAL A 157 -17.56 12.73 2.26
N ILE A 158 -16.52 12.59 1.45
CA ILE A 158 -15.99 13.68 0.62
C ILE A 158 -17.05 14.22 -0.34
N LYS A 159 -17.85 13.33 -0.96
CA LYS A 159 -18.94 13.73 -1.84
C LYS A 159 -20.02 14.52 -1.11
N LEU A 160 -20.42 14.11 0.08
CA LEU A 160 -21.39 14.81 0.91
C LEU A 160 -20.89 16.21 1.28
N ILE A 161 -19.64 16.31 1.71
CA ILE A 161 -19.01 17.60 2.06
C ILE A 161 -18.96 18.53 0.84
N LYS A 162 -18.49 18.06 -0.31
CA LYS A 162 -18.40 18.84 -1.55
C LYS A 162 -19.77 19.32 -2.06
N LYS A 163 -20.84 18.58 -1.74
CA LYS A 163 -22.22 18.92 -2.11
C LYS A 163 -22.92 19.81 -1.09
N GLY A 164 -22.33 20.03 0.08
CA GLY A 164 -22.98 20.74 1.19
C GLY A 164 -24.17 19.98 1.80
N TRP A 165 -24.23 18.66 1.67
CA TRP A 165 -25.33 17.83 2.15
C TRP A 165 -25.13 17.47 3.62
N ASN A 166 -25.23 18.46 4.48
CA ASN A 166 -24.89 18.33 5.89
C ASN A 166 -25.80 17.35 6.65
N GLU A 167 -27.09 17.34 6.37
CA GLU A 167 -28.02 16.38 7.00
C GLU A 167 -27.64 14.94 6.71
N HIS A 168 -27.31 14.64 5.44
CA HIS A 168 -26.86 13.31 5.04
C HIS A 168 -25.50 12.96 5.65
N LEU A 169 -24.63 13.95 5.82
CA LEU A 169 -23.34 13.75 6.47
C LEU A 169 -23.52 13.39 7.94
N HIS A 170 -24.44 14.07 8.66
CA HIS A 170 -24.76 13.76 10.04
C HIS A 170 -25.39 12.38 10.18
N ALA A 171 -26.39 12.05 9.34
CA ALA A 171 -27.01 10.74 9.34
C ALA A 171 -26.01 9.61 9.08
N TYR A 172 -25.08 9.83 8.13
CA TYR A 172 -24.02 8.85 7.85
C TYR A 172 -23.03 8.70 9.02
N LYS A 173 -22.66 9.81 9.68
CA LYS A 173 -21.83 9.78 10.88
C LYS A 173 -22.50 8.96 11.98
N ASP A 174 -23.80 9.20 12.25
CA ASP A 174 -24.55 8.48 13.28
C ASP A 174 -24.61 6.97 12.94
N HIS A 175 -24.90 6.63 11.69
CA HIS A 175 -24.87 5.23 11.22
C HIS A 175 -23.51 4.54 11.43
N VAL A 176 -22.39 5.25 11.20
CA VAL A 176 -21.05 4.68 11.44
C VAL A 176 -20.78 4.49 12.93
N ILE A 177 -21.28 5.41 13.78
CA ILE A 177 -21.16 5.29 15.25
C ILE A 177 -22.00 4.11 15.74
N ASP A 178 -23.22 3.97 15.26
CA ASP A 178 -24.14 2.90 15.66
C ASP A 178 -23.60 1.50 15.36
N GLN A 179 -22.77 1.35 14.30
CA GLN A 179 -22.10 0.09 14.02
C GLN A 179 -21.01 -0.27 15.05
N ALA A 180 -20.51 0.70 15.79
CA ALA A 180 -19.41 0.54 16.74
C ALA A 180 -19.91 0.30 18.19
N LEU A 181 -21.19 0.50 18.45
CA LEU A 181 -21.83 0.35 19.76
C LEU A 181 -22.48 -1.01 19.90
#